data_70b40b37a2fa1e68d81ed184c0777da0
#
_entry.id   70b40b37a2fa1e68d81ed184c0777da0
#
_cell.length_a   1.000
_cell.length_b   1.000
_cell.length_c   1.000
_cell.angle_alpha   90.00
_cell.angle_beta   90.00
_cell.angle_gamma   90.00
#
_symmetry.space_group_name_H-M   'P 1'
#
loop_
_entity.id
_entity.type
_entity.pdbx_description
1 polymer ?
#
loop_
_entity_poly.entity_id
_entity_poly.type
_entity_poly.pdbx_seq_one_letter_code
_entity_poly.pdbx_strand_id
1 'polypeptide(L)'
;VEPPWQDPVRCMRQQVVDDPQLLELMVQDYLRSSGEFGASARWLQYSDRFLAYLREQGLKDFRSRRHPKGTPGAVLASFGAVDLNPSFDRCSPIDLYHAAATCYLGEGAVHISQLSPSQVASPEGFCIDGRFYTLSWLNFYCRYAYVSKFVRFERQTIVEVGCGSGKQAELLKKAHPDLTIVLFDLPTQLYVAHQYLAAVFSDSDEVVDYRTTRTFRSFDDIRRRKINILPNWLFPIVRDCSRRRDRPALERCQLSGNGS
;
A
#
# COMPACT_ATOMS: atom_id res chain seq x y z
N VAL A 1 34.64 0.93 -15.89
CA VAL A 1 33.79 -0.19 -15.48
C VAL A 1 32.36 0.37 -15.51
N GLU A 2 31.54 -0.15 -16.44
CA GLU A 2 30.14 0.25 -16.50
C GLU A 2 29.48 -0.10 -15.18
N PRO A 3 28.58 0.75 -14.65
CA PRO A 3 27.89 0.46 -13.41
C PRO A 3 27.02 -0.80 -13.59
N PRO A 4 26.93 -1.67 -12.57
CA PRO A 4 26.19 -2.94 -12.65
C PRO A 4 24.66 -2.80 -12.75
N TRP A 5 24.13 -1.57 -12.79
CA TRP A 5 22.72 -1.32 -13.05
C TRP A 5 22.51 -0.96 -14.53
N GLN A 6 21.66 -1.70 -15.19
CA GLN A 6 21.18 -1.37 -16.53
C GLN A 6 20.00 -0.39 -16.42
N ASP A 7 19.90 0.52 -17.39
CA ASP A 7 18.70 1.33 -17.58
C ASP A 7 17.44 0.45 -17.56
N PRO A 8 16.34 0.91 -16.95
CA PRO A 8 15.16 0.08 -16.78
C PRO A 8 14.69 -0.43 -18.13
N VAL A 9 14.74 -1.76 -18.29
CA VAL A 9 14.13 -2.43 -19.43
C VAL A 9 12.68 -1.92 -19.50
N ARG A 10 12.29 -1.34 -20.64
CA ARG A 10 10.90 -0.93 -20.92
C ARG A 10 10.04 -2.20 -21.04
N CYS A 11 9.74 -2.84 -19.92
CA CYS A 11 8.66 -3.82 -19.88
C CYS A 11 7.33 -3.14 -20.22
N MET A 12 6.41 -3.88 -20.80
CA MET A 12 5.05 -3.38 -21.05
C MET A 12 4.47 -2.84 -19.74
N ARG A 13 4.31 -1.51 -19.66
CA ARG A 13 3.86 -0.83 -18.45
C ARG A 13 2.36 -1.04 -18.31
N GLN A 14 1.98 -1.82 -17.32
CA GLN A 14 0.57 -2.00 -16.98
C GLN A 14 0.03 -0.67 -16.44
N GLN A 15 -1.06 -0.19 -17.04
CA GLN A 15 -1.70 1.06 -16.62
C GLN A 15 -2.67 0.80 -15.48
N VAL A 16 -2.79 1.78 -14.60
CA VAL A 16 -3.89 1.81 -13.64
C VAL A 16 -5.14 2.30 -14.39
N VAL A 17 -6.23 1.62 -14.19
CA VAL A 17 -7.53 2.03 -14.72
C VAL A 17 -8.17 2.99 -13.72
N ASP A 18 -8.47 4.22 -14.15
CA ASP A 18 -9.24 5.15 -13.34
C ASP A 18 -10.71 4.75 -13.30
N ASP A 19 -11.31 4.85 -12.12
CA ASP A 19 -12.73 4.69 -11.88
C ASP A 19 -13.28 5.91 -11.12
N PRO A 20 -13.57 7.02 -11.81
CA PRO A 20 -14.07 8.23 -11.17
C PRO A 20 -15.38 8.03 -10.38
N GLN A 21 -16.20 7.06 -10.80
CA GLN A 21 -17.45 6.76 -10.09
C GLN A 21 -17.16 6.11 -8.73
N LEU A 22 -16.14 5.26 -8.66
CA LEU A 22 -15.70 4.68 -7.40
C LEU A 22 -15.12 5.76 -6.47
N LEU A 23 -14.31 6.67 -7.00
CA LEU A 23 -13.77 7.79 -6.21
C LEU A 23 -14.92 8.61 -5.59
N GLU A 24 -15.90 9.00 -6.39
CA GLU A 24 -17.04 9.79 -5.91
C GLU A 24 -17.88 9.00 -4.89
N LEU A 25 -18.05 7.69 -5.10
CA LEU A 25 -18.74 6.82 -4.15
C LEU A 25 -18.01 6.81 -2.78
N MET A 26 -16.69 6.64 -2.78
CA MET A 26 -15.89 6.63 -1.55
C MET A 26 -15.99 7.97 -0.81
N VAL A 27 -15.94 9.10 -1.55
CA VAL A 27 -16.07 10.45 -0.97
C VAL A 27 -17.47 10.65 -0.39
N GLN A 28 -18.52 10.29 -1.11
CA GLN A 28 -19.89 10.42 -0.63
C GLN A 28 -20.17 9.57 0.60
N ASP A 29 -19.67 8.35 0.64
CA ASP A 29 -19.81 7.47 1.79
C ASP A 29 -19.11 8.06 3.02
N TYR A 30 -17.90 8.61 2.84
CA TYR A 30 -17.18 9.28 3.92
C TYR A 30 -17.95 10.49 4.49
N LEU A 31 -18.51 11.33 3.61
CA LEU A 31 -19.28 12.50 4.03
C LEU A 31 -20.58 12.13 4.78
N ARG A 32 -21.15 10.96 4.49
CA ARG A 32 -22.35 10.44 5.19
C ARG A 32 -22.02 9.70 6.47
N SER A 33 -20.77 9.32 6.68
CA SER A 33 -20.36 8.59 7.88
C SER A 33 -20.28 9.52 9.09
N SER A 34 -20.57 9.00 10.29
CA SER A 34 -20.36 9.74 11.52
C SER A 34 -18.86 9.93 11.80
N GLY A 35 -18.47 11.10 12.28
CA GLY A 35 -17.10 11.56 12.39
C GLY A 35 -16.18 10.87 13.41
N GLU A 36 -16.59 9.79 14.10
CA GLU A 36 -15.75 9.14 15.14
C GLU A 36 -14.37 8.70 14.58
N PHE A 37 -14.33 8.25 13.32
CA PHE A 37 -13.11 7.84 12.62
C PHE A 37 -12.75 8.80 11.48
N GLY A 38 -13.17 10.04 11.62
CA GLY A 38 -12.91 11.09 10.65
C GLY A 38 -11.46 11.58 10.71
N ALA A 39 -11.04 12.25 9.65
CA ALA A 39 -9.73 12.87 9.58
C ALA A 39 -9.63 14.09 10.47
N SER A 40 -8.44 14.37 11.02
CA SER A 40 -8.15 15.66 11.61
C SER A 40 -8.24 16.78 10.55
N ALA A 41 -8.42 18.04 11.01
CA ALA A 41 -8.50 19.19 10.11
C ALA A 41 -7.31 19.29 9.14
N ARG A 42 -6.11 18.93 9.60
CA ARG A 42 -4.91 18.89 8.76
C ARG A 42 -5.06 17.87 7.61
N TRP A 43 -5.51 16.66 7.93
CA TRP A 43 -5.68 15.61 6.92
C TRP A 43 -6.84 15.89 5.96
N LEU A 44 -7.91 16.54 6.42
CA LEU A 44 -9.00 17.01 5.55
C LEU A 44 -8.47 17.98 4.49
N GLN A 45 -7.68 18.98 4.91
CA GLN A 45 -7.09 19.93 3.96
C GLN A 45 -6.19 19.25 2.90
N TYR A 46 -5.42 18.22 3.31
CA TYR A 46 -4.64 17.43 2.36
C TYR A 46 -5.53 16.62 1.42
N SER A 47 -6.56 15.98 1.94
CA SER A 47 -7.51 15.17 1.17
C SER A 47 -8.26 16.00 0.14
N ASP A 48 -8.67 17.21 0.46
CA ASP A 48 -9.35 18.11 -0.49
C ASP A 48 -8.45 18.46 -1.69
N ARG A 49 -7.18 18.79 -1.43
CA ARG A 49 -6.20 19.06 -2.49
C ARG A 49 -5.93 17.83 -3.34
N PHE A 50 -5.86 16.67 -2.70
CA PHE A 50 -5.61 15.42 -3.39
C PHE A 50 -6.83 14.99 -4.22
N LEU A 51 -8.03 15.18 -3.70
CA LEU A 51 -9.27 14.94 -4.43
C LEU A 51 -9.36 15.80 -5.70
N ALA A 52 -9.07 17.09 -5.60
CA ALA A 52 -9.02 17.99 -6.75
C ALA A 52 -8.00 17.48 -7.80
N TYR A 53 -6.81 17.08 -7.34
CA TYR A 53 -5.79 16.53 -8.23
C TYR A 53 -6.26 15.23 -8.92
N LEU A 54 -6.86 14.28 -8.18
CA LEU A 54 -7.36 13.02 -8.75
C LEU A 54 -8.46 13.24 -9.79
N ARG A 55 -9.37 14.18 -9.54
CA ARG A 55 -10.44 14.55 -10.49
C ARG A 55 -9.90 15.14 -11.79
N GLU A 56 -8.83 15.92 -11.71
CA GLU A 56 -8.23 16.59 -12.84
C GLU A 56 -7.28 15.68 -13.63
N GLN A 57 -6.40 14.96 -12.93
CA GLN A 57 -5.25 14.28 -13.52
C GLN A 57 -5.37 12.75 -13.55
N GLY A 58 -6.29 12.18 -12.77
CA GLY A 58 -6.42 10.74 -12.60
C GLY A 58 -5.16 10.04 -12.11
N LEU A 59 -5.08 8.73 -12.29
CA LEU A 59 -3.99 7.88 -11.80
C LEU A 59 -2.99 7.43 -12.88
N LYS A 60 -3.13 7.87 -14.12
CA LYS A 60 -2.20 7.50 -15.18
C LYS A 60 -0.76 7.88 -14.79
N ASP A 61 0.14 6.92 -14.81
CA ASP A 61 1.57 7.10 -14.50
C ASP A 61 1.85 7.84 -13.17
N PHE A 62 0.98 7.69 -12.17
CA PHE A 62 1.06 8.48 -10.93
C PHE A 62 2.36 8.22 -10.15
N ARG A 63 3.01 7.08 -10.33
CA ARG A 63 4.26 6.73 -9.63
C ARG A 63 5.49 7.40 -10.23
N SER A 64 5.46 7.85 -11.48
CA SER A 64 6.58 8.55 -12.14
C SER A 64 6.42 10.06 -12.14
N ARG A 65 5.28 10.61 -11.70
CA ARG A 65 5.03 12.04 -11.75
C ARG A 65 5.87 12.79 -10.74
N ARG A 66 6.67 13.72 -11.26
CA ARG A 66 7.43 14.68 -10.44
C ARG A 66 6.60 15.95 -10.27
N HIS A 67 6.32 16.29 -9.04
CA HIS A 67 5.57 17.49 -8.72
C HIS A 67 6.44 18.47 -7.92
N PRO A 68 6.60 19.73 -8.35
CA PRO A 68 7.28 20.74 -7.57
C PRO A 68 6.61 20.92 -6.20
N LYS A 69 7.40 21.23 -5.17
CA LYS A 69 6.87 21.55 -3.85
C LYS A 69 5.83 22.67 -3.95
N GLY A 70 4.73 22.52 -3.24
CA GLY A 70 3.63 23.51 -3.23
C GLY A 70 2.58 23.32 -4.32
N THR A 71 2.78 22.43 -5.29
CA THR A 71 1.73 22.11 -6.25
C THR A 71 0.74 21.07 -5.68
N PRO A 72 -0.52 21.00 -6.17
CA PRO A 72 -1.48 19.97 -5.74
C PRO A 72 -0.93 18.55 -5.85
N GLY A 73 -0.17 18.26 -6.89
CA GLY A 73 0.43 16.93 -7.12
C GLY A 73 1.56 16.57 -6.14
N ALA A 74 2.17 17.54 -5.44
CA ALA A 74 3.16 17.25 -4.39
C ALA A 74 2.57 16.39 -3.25
N VAL A 75 1.25 16.37 -3.12
CA VAL A 75 0.52 15.50 -2.19
C VAL A 75 0.79 14.02 -2.47
N LEU A 76 0.96 13.61 -3.73
CA LEU A 76 1.30 12.22 -4.09
C LEU A 76 2.61 11.76 -3.43
N ALA A 77 3.63 12.60 -3.41
CA ALA A 77 4.90 12.28 -2.75
C ALA A 77 4.72 12.14 -1.24
N SER A 78 3.87 12.97 -0.63
CA SER A 78 3.60 12.94 0.82
C SER A 78 2.92 11.64 1.27
N PHE A 79 2.16 10.98 0.40
CA PHE A 79 1.49 9.71 0.69
C PHE A 79 2.29 8.48 0.24
N GLY A 80 3.56 8.66 -0.14
CA GLY A 80 4.37 7.55 -0.63
C GLY A 80 3.88 6.95 -1.96
N ALA A 81 3.02 7.65 -2.69
CA ALA A 81 2.52 7.20 -3.98
C ALA A 81 3.62 7.26 -5.05
N VAL A 82 4.51 8.24 -4.98
CA VAL A 82 5.67 8.39 -5.87
C VAL A 82 6.86 7.62 -5.33
N ASP A 83 7.62 6.96 -6.21
CA ASP A 83 8.75 6.12 -5.79
C ASP A 83 10.04 6.90 -5.52
N LEU A 84 10.09 8.17 -5.90
CA LEU A 84 11.23 9.04 -5.64
C LEU A 84 11.19 9.59 -4.22
N ASN A 85 12.22 9.28 -3.44
CA ASN A 85 12.46 9.96 -2.17
C ASN A 85 13.76 10.81 -2.31
N PRO A 86 13.67 12.14 -2.32
CA PRO A 86 14.83 13.01 -2.43
C PRO A 86 15.91 12.77 -1.37
N SER A 87 15.53 12.21 -0.23
CA SER A 87 16.45 11.88 0.86
C SER A 87 17.45 10.79 0.51
N PHE A 88 17.15 9.98 -0.50
CA PHE A 88 18.01 8.87 -0.95
C PHE A 88 18.88 9.22 -2.16
N ASP A 89 18.79 10.43 -2.71
CA ASP A 89 19.60 10.85 -3.87
C ASP A 89 21.13 10.79 -3.64
N ARG A 90 21.55 10.63 -2.37
CA ARG A 90 22.96 10.56 -1.98
C ARG A 90 23.50 9.13 -1.77
N CYS A 91 22.63 8.13 -1.82
CA CYS A 91 23.01 6.74 -1.60
C CYS A 91 22.96 5.95 -2.91
N SER A 92 23.95 5.11 -3.14
CA SER A 92 23.92 4.19 -4.28
C SER A 92 22.72 3.23 -4.15
N PRO A 93 21.90 3.05 -5.20
CA PRO A 93 20.83 2.06 -5.19
C PRO A 93 21.30 0.65 -4.82
N ILE A 94 22.49 0.27 -5.24
CA ILE A 94 23.07 -1.06 -4.93
C ILE A 94 23.42 -1.19 -3.46
N ASP A 95 23.94 -0.13 -2.83
CA ASP A 95 24.27 -0.15 -1.39
C ASP A 95 23.00 -0.26 -0.55
N LEU A 96 21.94 0.45 -0.95
CA LEU A 96 20.63 0.36 -0.30
C LEU A 96 20.01 -1.03 -0.45
N TYR A 97 20.16 -1.66 -1.63
CA TYR A 97 19.74 -3.03 -1.84
C TYR A 97 20.48 -4.00 -0.93
N HIS A 98 21.81 -3.90 -0.86
CA HIS A 98 22.63 -4.75 0.01
C HIS A 98 22.29 -4.53 1.49
N ALA A 99 22.10 -3.28 1.91
CA ALA A 99 21.66 -2.97 3.26
C ALA A 99 20.29 -3.62 3.56
N ALA A 100 19.33 -3.52 2.64
CA ALA A 100 18.04 -4.16 2.79
C ALA A 100 18.15 -5.69 2.85
N ALA A 101 19.02 -6.28 2.02
CA ALA A 101 19.21 -7.73 1.95
C ALA A 101 19.87 -8.32 3.20
N THR A 102 20.70 -7.57 3.92
CA THR A 102 21.57 -8.09 4.98
C THR A 102 21.20 -7.64 6.38
N CYS A 103 20.70 -6.40 6.56
CA CYS A 103 20.65 -5.81 7.91
C CYS A 103 19.51 -6.32 8.79
N TYR A 104 18.39 -6.78 8.21
CA TYR A 104 17.15 -6.98 8.98
C TYR A 104 16.46 -8.33 8.81
N LEU A 105 17.05 -9.28 8.08
CA LEU A 105 16.45 -10.59 7.87
C LEU A 105 16.09 -11.26 9.21
N GLY A 106 14.80 -11.48 9.42
CA GLY A 106 14.26 -12.31 10.49
C GLY A 106 13.97 -13.71 9.97
N GLU A 107 13.87 -14.68 10.89
CA GLU A 107 13.37 -16.01 10.55
C GLU A 107 11.97 -15.88 9.94
N GLY A 108 11.75 -16.50 8.79
CA GLY A 108 10.47 -16.44 8.06
C GLY A 108 10.30 -15.26 7.13
N ALA A 109 11.26 -14.32 7.06
CA ALA A 109 11.25 -13.31 6.01
C ALA A 109 11.62 -13.91 4.64
N VAL A 110 10.83 -13.61 3.63
CA VAL A 110 11.19 -13.91 2.23
C VAL A 110 12.33 -12.99 1.83
N HIS A 111 13.41 -13.53 1.30
CA HIS A 111 14.57 -12.75 0.90
C HIS A 111 14.23 -11.78 -0.23
N ILE A 112 14.81 -10.56 -0.20
CA ILE A 112 14.51 -9.50 -1.17
C ILE A 112 14.73 -9.92 -2.62
N SER A 113 15.72 -10.79 -2.88
CA SER A 113 16.00 -11.31 -4.22
C SER A 113 14.87 -12.18 -4.80
N GLN A 114 13.90 -12.59 -4.00
CA GLN A 114 12.73 -13.34 -4.45
C GLN A 114 11.51 -12.44 -4.71
N LEU A 115 11.61 -11.18 -4.33
CA LEU A 115 10.53 -10.19 -4.39
C LEU A 115 10.90 -9.04 -5.31
N SER A 116 9.93 -8.47 -5.99
CA SER A 116 10.09 -7.22 -6.74
C SER A 116 8.78 -6.45 -6.77
N PRO A 117 8.83 -5.11 -6.77
CA PRO A 117 7.62 -4.29 -6.93
C PRO A 117 7.06 -4.46 -8.33
N SER A 118 5.77 -4.23 -8.45
CA SER A 118 5.14 -4.13 -9.75
C SER A 118 5.59 -2.85 -10.49
N GLN A 119 5.55 -2.89 -11.82
CA GLN A 119 5.82 -1.74 -12.67
C GLN A 119 4.53 -0.98 -13.06
N VAL A 120 3.41 -1.30 -12.43
CA VAL A 120 2.13 -0.59 -12.58
C VAL A 120 2.32 0.89 -12.31
N ALA A 121 1.68 1.74 -13.12
CA ALA A 121 1.75 3.21 -13.06
C ALA A 121 3.17 3.79 -13.24
N SER A 122 4.02 3.10 -13.99
CA SER A 122 5.32 3.59 -14.46
C SER A 122 6.27 4.10 -13.37
N PRO A 123 6.60 3.30 -12.33
CA PRO A 123 7.53 3.73 -11.30
C PRO A 123 8.93 4.01 -11.86
N GLU A 124 9.63 4.97 -11.28
CA GLU A 124 11.07 5.11 -11.49
C GLU A 124 11.81 4.11 -10.59
N GLY A 125 12.78 3.40 -11.15
CA GLY A 125 13.52 2.39 -10.42
C GLY A 125 14.77 1.93 -11.14
N PHE A 126 15.37 0.86 -10.67
CA PHE A 126 16.63 0.30 -11.15
C PHE A 126 16.56 -1.23 -11.14
N CYS A 127 17.46 -1.87 -11.90
CA CYS A 127 17.56 -3.33 -11.95
C CYS A 127 18.82 -3.81 -11.24
N ILE A 128 18.67 -4.88 -10.45
CA ILE A 128 19.77 -5.63 -9.84
C ILE A 128 19.52 -7.11 -10.13
N ASP A 129 20.50 -7.79 -10.69
CA ASP A 129 20.42 -9.20 -11.07
C ASP A 129 19.16 -9.53 -11.92
N GLY A 130 18.84 -8.62 -12.85
CA GLY A 130 17.69 -8.77 -13.75
C GLY A 130 16.31 -8.52 -13.10
N ARG A 131 16.26 -8.08 -11.85
CA ARG A 131 15.02 -7.75 -11.14
C ARG A 131 14.88 -6.25 -10.93
N PHE A 132 13.67 -5.77 -11.09
CA PHE A 132 13.33 -4.36 -10.90
C PHE A 132 13.12 -4.05 -9.43
N TYR A 133 13.61 -2.87 -8.97
CA TYR A 133 13.42 -2.33 -7.64
C TYR A 133 13.15 -0.82 -7.68
N THR A 134 12.48 -0.31 -6.64
CA THR A 134 12.34 1.12 -6.38
C THR A 134 12.87 1.45 -4.99
N LEU A 135 13.26 2.70 -4.74
CA LEU A 135 13.74 3.12 -3.43
C LEU A 135 12.66 2.94 -2.35
N SER A 136 11.41 3.25 -2.66
CA SER A 136 10.31 3.04 -1.73
C SER A 136 10.11 1.56 -1.40
N TRP A 137 10.28 0.66 -2.38
CA TRP A 137 10.21 -0.78 -2.14
C TRP A 137 11.26 -1.27 -1.16
N LEU A 138 12.51 -0.80 -1.29
CA LEU A 138 13.58 -1.15 -0.35
C LEU A 138 13.23 -0.72 1.08
N ASN A 139 12.65 0.48 1.24
CA ASN A 139 12.21 0.97 2.55
C ASN A 139 11.08 0.10 3.13
N PHE A 140 10.07 -0.25 2.35
CA PHE A 140 9.01 -1.15 2.79
C PHE A 140 9.54 -2.54 3.12
N TYR A 141 10.50 -3.05 2.33
CA TYR A 141 11.15 -4.31 2.61
C TYR A 141 11.92 -4.30 3.94
N CYS A 142 12.67 -3.24 4.23
CA CYS A 142 13.37 -3.11 5.51
C CYS A 142 12.41 -3.19 6.71
N ARG A 143 11.26 -2.53 6.62
CA ARG A 143 10.21 -2.60 7.66
C ARG A 143 9.67 -4.02 7.81
N TYR A 144 9.33 -4.66 6.70
CA TYR A 144 8.86 -6.04 6.67
C TYR A 144 9.89 -7.00 7.28
N ALA A 145 11.15 -6.95 6.83
CA ALA A 145 12.23 -7.79 7.30
C ALA A 145 12.52 -7.58 8.80
N TYR A 146 12.41 -6.34 9.31
CA TYR A 146 12.52 -6.05 10.72
C TYR A 146 11.37 -6.68 11.53
N VAL A 147 10.14 -6.49 11.08
CA VAL A 147 8.94 -7.00 11.77
C VAL A 147 8.90 -8.52 11.77
N SER A 148 9.41 -9.17 10.72
CA SER A 148 9.47 -10.64 10.62
C SER A 148 10.31 -11.31 11.72
N LYS A 149 11.14 -10.54 12.44
CA LYS A 149 11.84 -11.03 13.64
C LYS A 149 10.91 -11.32 14.82
N PHE A 150 9.75 -10.67 14.85
CA PHE A 150 8.83 -10.70 15.98
C PHE A 150 7.48 -11.32 15.63
N VAL A 151 7.15 -11.36 14.33
CA VAL A 151 5.85 -11.76 13.83
C VAL A 151 6.01 -12.84 12.78
N ARG A 152 5.21 -13.90 12.92
CA ARG A 152 5.02 -14.90 11.86
C ARG A 152 3.80 -14.50 11.05
N PHE A 153 3.98 -14.41 9.74
CA PHE A 153 2.95 -13.91 8.84
C PHE A 153 1.99 -15.00 8.33
N GLU A 154 2.33 -16.29 8.49
CA GLU A 154 1.53 -17.37 7.91
C GLU A 154 0.08 -17.34 8.42
N ARG A 155 -0.85 -17.27 7.51
CA ARG A 155 -2.31 -17.32 7.78
C ARG A 155 -2.82 -16.25 8.74
N GLN A 156 -2.07 -15.15 8.92
CA GLN A 156 -2.50 -14.05 9.78
C GLN A 156 -3.47 -13.11 9.07
N THR A 157 -4.16 -12.30 9.88
CA THR A 157 -4.88 -11.12 9.41
C THR A 157 -4.09 -9.88 9.82
N ILE A 158 -3.65 -9.12 8.83
CA ILE A 158 -2.94 -7.86 9.03
C ILE A 158 -3.92 -6.71 8.80
N VAL A 159 -3.96 -5.79 9.74
CA VAL A 159 -4.73 -4.56 9.62
C VAL A 159 -3.77 -3.39 9.48
N GLU A 160 -3.87 -2.67 8.38
CA GLU A 160 -3.08 -1.47 8.12
C GLU A 160 -3.98 -0.25 8.14
N VAL A 161 -3.67 0.70 9.02
CA VAL A 161 -4.35 2.00 9.12
C VAL A 161 -3.43 3.06 8.55
N GLY A 162 -3.90 3.79 7.54
CA GLY A 162 -3.06 4.70 6.78
C GLY A 162 -2.26 3.96 5.70
N CYS A 163 -2.93 3.15 4.87
CA CYS A 163 -2.28 2.31 3.86
C CYS A 163 -1.65 3.11 2.70
N GLY A 164 -1.94 4.40 2.59
CA GLY A 164 -1.44 5.26 1.53
C GLY A 164 -1.76 4.71 0.14
N SER A 165 -0.74 4.40 -0.65
CA SER A 165 -0.90 3.82 -1.99
C SER A 165 -0.95 2.28 -2.05
N GLY A 166 -0.95 1.59 -0.91
CA GLY A 166 -1.04 0.13 -0.84
C GLY A 166 0.26 -0.64 -1.14
N LYS A 167 1.41 0.02 -1.24
CA LYS A 167 2.68 -0.64 -1.58
C LYS A 167 3.16 -1.63 -0.52
N GLN A 168 2.92 -1.35 0.77
CA GLN A 168 3.23 -2.30 1.84
C GLN A 168 2.36 -3.55 1.72
N ALA A 169 1.08 -3.37 1.40
CA ALA A 169 0.17 -4.48 1.16
C ALA A 169 0.59 -5.33 -0.06
N GLU A 170 1.05 -4.71 -1.15
CA GLU A 170 1.63 -5.42 -2.29
C GLU A 170 2.80 -6.32 -1.84
N LEU A 171 3.76 -5.75 -1.10
CA LEU A 171 4.93 -6.48 -0.61
C LEU A 171 4.52 -7.67 0.26
N LEU A 172 3.67 -7.43 1.25
CA LEU A 172 3.21 -8.46 2.17
C LEU A 172 2.45 -9.57 1.46
N LYS A 173 1.60 -9.22 0.50
CA LYS A 173 0.83 -10.20 -0.26
C LYS A 173 1.69 -11.05 -1.19
N LYS A 174 2.71 -10.46 -1.81
CA LYS A 174 3.71 -11.18 -2.62
C LYS A 174 4.60 -12.09 -1.77
N ALA A 175 5.00 -11.64 -0.58
CA ALA A 175 5.80 -12.43 0.33
C ALA A 175 5.00 -13.58 0.97
N HIS A 176 3.74 -13.35 1.26
CA HIS A 176 2.87 -14.29 1.98
C HIS A 176 1.48 -14.33 1.32
N PRO A 177 1.28 -15.14 0.27
CA PRO A 177 0.02 -15.22 -0.46
C PRO A 177 -1.21 -15.59 0.39
N ASP A 178 -1.00 -16.30 1.50
CA ASP A 178 -2.06 -16.72 2.41
C ASP A 178 -2.51 -15.64 3.41
N LEU A 179 -1.88 -14.46 3.39
CA LEU A 179 -2.29 -13.36 4.26
C LEU A 179 -3.69 -12.85 3.92
N THR A 180 -4.45 -12.55 4.97
CA THR A 180 -5.59 -11.68 4.90
C THR A 180 -5.13 -10.27 5.24
N ILE A 181 -5.35 -9.32 4.36
CA ILE A 181 -4.96 -7.93 4.57
C ILE A 181 -6.22 -7.07 4.60
N VAL A 182 -6.31 -6.19 5.60
CA VAL A 182 -7.40 -5.24 5.76
C VAL A 182 -6.82 -3.84 5.76
N LEU A 183 -7.21 -3.02 4.78
CA LEU A 183 -6.68 -1.68 4.58
C LEU A 183 -7.72 -0.64 4.94
N PHE A 184 -7.29 0.36 5.73
CA PHE A 184 -8.06 1.55 6.06
C PHE A 184 -7.27 2.80 5.70
N ASP A 185 -7.94 3.74 5.07
CA ASP A 185 -7.42 5.09 4.84
C ASP A 185 -8.57 6.07 4.55
N LEU A 186 -8.23 7.34 4.34
CA LEU A 186 -9.17 8.33 3.82
C LEU A 186 -9.53 8.04 2.37
N PRO A 187 -10.67 8.48 1.87
CA PRO A 187 -11.20 8.10 0.56
C PRO A 187 -10.21 8.23 -0.59
N THR A 188 -9.46 9.32 -0.65
CA THR A 188 -8.53 9.60 -1.73
C THR A 188 -7.34 8.64 -1.76
N GLN A 189 -6.75 8.34 -0.59
CA GLN A 189 -5.66 7.38 -0.47
C GLN A 189 -6.16 5.95 -0.69
N LEU A 190 -7.30 5.64 -0.10
CA LEU A 190 -7.93 4.33 -0.24
C LEU A 190 -8.29 4.04 -1.71
N TYR A 191 -8.74 5.06 -2.46
CA TYR A 191 -8.96 4.96 -3.90
C TYR A 191 -7.66 4.63 -4.65
N VAL A 192 -6.57 5.34 -4.35
CA VAL A 192 -5.26 5.05 -4.98
C VAL A 192 -4.82 3.62 -4.68
N ALA A 193 -4.90 3.20 -3.41
CA ALA A 193 -4.55 1.84 -3.00
C ALA A 193 -5.41 0.80 -3.72
N HIS A 194 -6.72 1.02 -3.81
CA HIS A 194 -7.65 0.12 -4.50
C HIS A 194 -7.27 -0.05 -5.97
N GLN A 195 -7.18 1.05 -6.71
CA GLN A 195 -6.89 1.01 -8.15
C GLN A 195 -5.49 0.45 -8.45
N TYR A 196 -4.51 0.79 -7.61
CA TYR A 196 -3.16 0.27 -7.72
C TYR A 196 -3.10 -1.24 -7.49
N LEU A 197 -3.64 -1.72 -6.38
CA LEU A 197 -3.61 -3.13 -6.02
C LEU A 197 -4.45 -3.98 -6.97
N ALA A 198 -5.59 -3.46 -7.44
CA ALA A 198 -6.39 -4.13 -8.47
C ALA A 198 -5.61 -4.31 -9.78
N ALA A 199 -4.80 -3.32 -10.17
CA ALA A 199 -3.93 -3.45 -11.34
C ALA A 199 -2.74 -4.40 -11.09
N VAL A 200 -2.13 -4.37 -9.89
CA VAL A 200 -1.03 -5.26 -9.50
C VAL A 200 -1.45 -6.73 -9.52
N PHE A 201 -2.66 -7.02 -9.07
CA PHE A 201 -3.20 -8.37 -8.94
C PHE A 201 -4.33 -8.66 -9.95
N SER A 202 -4.28 -8.02 -11.14
CA SER A 202 -5.32 -8.13 -12.18
C SER A 202 -5.59 -9.55 -12.65
N ASP A 203 -4.56 -10.41 -12.63
CA ASP A 203 -4.65 -11.79 -13.09
C ASP A 203 -5.18 -12.75 -11.99
N SER A 204 -5.46 -12.21 -10.80
CA SER A 204 -5.94 -12.96 -9.64
C SER A 204 -7.03 -12.18 -8.91
N ASP A 205 -7.99 -12.90 -8.34
CA ASP A 205 -9.06 -12.29 -7.53
C ASP A 205 -8.57 -11.99 -6.09
N GLU A 206 -7.45 -11.24 -5.97
CA GLU A 206 -6.81 -10.99 -4.68
C GLU A 206 -7.38 -9.76 -3.95
N VAL A 207 -7.96 -8.80 -4.67
CA VAL A 207 -8.46 -7.55 -4.11
C VAL A 207 -9.98 -7.56 -4.06
N VAL A 208 -10.54 -7.36 -2.88
CA VAL A 208 -11.99 -7.25 -2.71
C VAL A 208 -12.42 -5.81 -3.00
N ASP A 209 -13.28 -5.66 -4.00
CA ASP A 209 -13.77 -4.35 -4.44
C ASP A 209 -14.45 -3.57 -3.29
N TYR A 210 -14.19 -2.29 -3.22
CA TYR A 210 -14.78 -1.39 -2.22
C TYR A 210 -16.31 -1.41 -2.23
N ARG A 211 -16.93 -1.57 -3.41
CA ARG A 211 -18.41 -1.66 -3.53
C ARG A 211 -18.96 -2.83 -2.73
N THR A 212 -18.18 -3.89 -2.58
CA THR A 212 -18.51 -5.05 -1.73
C THR A 212 -18.18 -4.75 -0.27
N THR A 213 -16.97 -4.29 0.03
CA THR A 213 -16.50 -4.16 1.42
C THR A 213 -17.25 -3.07 2.20
N ARG A 214 -17.73 -2.01 1.54
CA ARG A 214 -18.56 -0.97 2.17
C ARG A 214 -19.87 -1.49 2.78
N THR A 215 -20.29 -2.68 2.40
CA THR A 215 -21.52 -3.32 2.93
C THR A 215 -21.27 -4.28 4.10
N PHE A 216 -20.00 -4.49 4.48
CA PHE A 216 -19.67 -5.39 5.59
C PHE A 216 -20.27 -4.91 6.91
N ARG A 217 -20.60 -5.85 7.78
CA ARG A 217 -21.25 -5.59 9.08
C ARG A 217 -20.50 -6.20 10.25
N SER A 218 -19.63 -7.17 9.98
CA SER A 218 -18.90 -7.91 11.01
C SER A 218 -17.52 -8.33 10.50
N PHE A 219 -16.66 -8.77 11.40
CA PHE A 219 -15.37 -9.34 11.05
C PHE A 219 -15.50 -10.61 10.20
N ASP A 220 -16.61 -11.35 10.34
CA ASP A 220 -16.83 -12.58 9.59
C ASP A 220 -17.08 -12.30 8.08
N ASP A 221 -17.39 -11.06 7.70
CA ASP A 221 -17.52 -10.64 6.30
C ASP A 221 -16.15 -10.45 5.60
N ILE A 222 -15.08 -10.31 6.39
CA ILE A 222 -13.71 -10.15 5.85
C ILE A 222 -13.34 -11.38 5.02
N ARG A 223 -12.97 -11.14 3.77
CA ARG A 223 -12.57 -12.21 2.84
C ARG A 223 -11.16 -12.68 3.18
N ARG A 224 -11.06 -13.94 3.65
CA ARG A 224 -9.77 -14.56 4.01
C ARG A 224 -8.86 -14.69 2.81
N ARG A 225 -7.55 -14.57 3.05
CA ARG A 225 -6.50 -14.66 2.04
C ARG A 225 -6.62 -13.61 0.92
N LYS A 226 -7.35 -12.53 1.16
CA LYS A 226 -7.55 -11.42 0.23
C LYS A 226 -7.14 -10.10 0.84
N ILE A 227 -6.97 -9.10 -0.01
CA ILE A 227 -6.80 -7.71 0.36
C ILE A 227 -8.20 -7.09 0.40
N ASN A 228 -8.64 -6.71 1.60
CA ASN A 228 -9.94 -6.12 1.83
C ASN A 228 -9.77 -4.60 2.00
N ILE A 229 -10.34 -3.82 1.10
CA ILE A 229 -10.29 -2.35 1.10
C ILE A 229 -11.51 -1.83 1.85
N LEU A 230 -11.34 -1.39 3.10
CA LEU A 230 -12.45 -1.00 3.96
C LEU A 230 -12.50 0.51 4.20
N PRO A 231 -13.71 1.10 4.20
CA PRO A 231 -13.87 2.47 4.64
C PRO A 231 -13.59 2.61 6.15
N ASN A 232 -13.08 3.77 6.56
CA ASN A 232 -12.64 4.02 7.93
C ASN A 232 -13.74 3.86 8.99
N TRP A 233 -15.00 4.15 8.68
CA TRP A 233 -16.11 3.95 9.64
C TRP A 233 -16.41 2.48 9.95
N LEU A 234 -15.87 1.54 9.16
CA LEU A 234 -15.96 0.10 9.47
C LEU A 234 -14.82 -0.39 10.38
N PHE A 235 -13.94 0.50 10.85
CA PHE A 235 -12.88 0.14 11.79
C PHE A 235 -13.41 -0.61 13.05
N PRO A 236 -14.59 -0.30 13.62
CA PRO A 236 -15.14 -1.05 14.75
C PRO A 236 -15.25 -2.55 14.53
N ILE A 237 -15.56 -3.02 13.32
CA ILE A 237 -15.69 -4.47 13.05
C ILE A 237 -14.37 -5.23 13.28
N VAL A 238 -13.23 -4.56 13.12
CA VAL A 238 -11.90 -5.14 13.34
C VAL A 238 -11.46 -4.95 14.80
N ARG A 239 -11.70 -3.76 15.38
CA ARG A 239 -11.42 -3.46 16.79
C ARG A 239 -12.12 -4.45 17.73
N ASP A 240 -13.38 -4.74 17.46
CA ASP A 240 -14.20 -5.58 18.35
C ASP A 240 -13.82 -7.07 18.23
N CYS A 241 -13.20 -7.50 17.16
CA CYS A 241 -12.62 -8.84 17.02
C CYS A 241 -11.52 -9.09 18.07
N SER A 242 -10.67 -8.10 18.34
CA SER A 242 -9.58 -8.23 19.32
C SER A 242 -10.05 -8.40 20.76
N ARG A 243 -11.30 -8.04 21.06
CA ARG A 243 -11.91 -8.15 22.40
C ARG A 243 -12.56 -9.51 22.67
N ARG A 244 -12.83 -10.31 21.63
CA ARG A 244 -13.42 -11.65 21.78
C ARG A 244 -12.33 -12.69 22.06
N ARG A 245 -11.85 -12.73 23.31
CA ARG A 245 -10.80 -13.67 23.78
C ARG A 245 -11.19 -15.15 23.77
N ASP A 246 -12.46 -15.48 23.51
CA ASP A 246 -13.02 -16.82 23.74
C ASP A 246 -13.14 -17.69 22.48
N ARG A 247 -12.56 -17.30 21.34
CA ARG A 247 -12.49 -18.18 20.17
C ARG A 247 -11.14 -18.91 20.14
N PRO A 248 -11.13 -20.24 19.94
CA PRO A 248 -9.90 -21.01 19.92
C PRO A 248 -8.98 -20.51 18.80
N ALA A 249 -7.76 -20.15 19.13
CA ALA A 249 -6.61 -19.91 18.28
C ALA A 249 -6.87 -19.26 16.89
N LEU A 250 -7.80 -18.33 16.81
CA LEU A 250 -8.07 -17.56 15.62
C LEU A 250 -7.24 -16.29 15.67
N GLU A 251 -6.15 -16.31 14.90
CA GLU A 251 -5.56 -15.15 14.23
C GLU A 251 -5.39 -13.90 15.11
N ARG A 252 -4.20 -13.70 15.64
CA ARG A 252 -3.85 -12.46 16.33
C ARG A 252 -3.93 -11.32 15.31
N CYS A 253 -4.88 -10.42 15.53
CA CYS A 253 -4.97 -9.17 14.80
C CYS A 253 -3.81 -8.27 15.23
N GLN A 254 -2.92 -7.91 14.33
CA GLN A 254 -1.81 -7.00 14.60
C GLN A 254 -2.05 -5.67 13.91
N LEU A 255 -2.00 -4.60 14.68
CA LEU A 255 -2.13 -3.23 14.19
C LEU A 255 -0.73 -2.69 13.88
N SER A 256 -0.44 -2.42 12.62
CA SER A 256 0.72 -1.63 12.23
C SER A 256 0.29 -0.17 12.10
N GLY A 257 0.62 0.65 13.09
CA GLY A 257 0.41 2.09 13.01
C GLY A 257 1.62 2.75 12.35
N ASN A 258 1.38 3.53 11.30
CA ASN A 258 2.37 4.48 10.82
C ASN A 258 2.46 5.64 11.81
N GLY A 259 3.42 5.58 12.73
CA GLY A 259 3.84 6.74 13.49
C GLY A 259 4.49 7.75 12.53
N SER A 260 3.95 8.94 12.50
CA SER A 260 4.46 10.12 11.79
C SER A 260 5.82 10.55 12.28
#